data_e2d859391c5869a142763c06db1744ce
#
_entry.id   e2d859391c5869a142763c06db1744ce
#
_cell.length_a   1.000
_cell.length_b   1.000
_cell.length_c   1.000
_cell.angle_alpha   90.00
_cell.angle_beta   90.00
_cell.angle_gamma   90.00
#
_symmetry.space_group_name_H-M   'P 1'
#
loop_
_entity.id
_entity.type
_entity.pdbx_description
1 polymer ?
#
loop_
_entity_poly.entity_id
_entity_poly.type
_entity_poly.pdbx_seq_one_letter_code
_entity_poly.pdbx_strand_id
1 'polypeptide(L)'
;MIQFLFLLFFVSISDVVLADDAEIGREIYHENCSSCHGKEMLKPGLAFDLKKFPKDDFQRFQSAVLNGKGSGMPAWKLKLSAEDVKLIWIYVKTESDH
;
A
#
# COMPACT_ATOMS: atom_id res chain seq x y z
N MET A 1 -30.89 1.93 31.34
CA MET A 1 -30.60 3.23 30.76
C MET A 1 -29.16 3.42 30.41
N ILE A 2 -28.25 2.96 31.23
CA ILE A 2 -26.80 3.06 30.93
C ILE A 2 -26.40 2.19 29.76
N GLN A 3 -27.19 1.18 29.45
CA GLN A 3 -26.88 0.21 28.39
C GLN A 3 -26.88 0.79 26.98
N PHE A 4 -27.52 1.92 26.78
CA PHE A 4 -27.58 2.51 25.42
C PHE A 4 -26.28 3.07 24.95
N LEU A 5 -25.36 3.36 25.85
CA LEU A 5 -24.08 3.95 25.48
C LEU A 5 -23.11 2.95 24.83
N PHE A 6 -23.31 1.65 25.04
CA PHE A 6 -22.41 0.64 24.50
C PHE A 6 -22.59 0.42 23.01
N LEU A 7 -23.72 0.72 22.45
CA LEU A 7 -24.00 0.48 21.04
C LEU A 7 -23.28 1.43 20.11
N LEU A 8 -22.82 2.55 20.62
CA LEU A 8 -22.18 3.58 19.79
C LEU A 8 -20.70 3.31 19.50
N PHE A 9 -20.08 2.40 20.23
CA PHE A 9 -18.65 2.14 20.08
C PHE A 9 -18.30 1.15 18.98
N PHE A 10 -19.26 0.40 18.45
CA PHE A 10 -18.96 -0.64 17.47
C PHE A 10 -18.85 -0.14 16.04
N VAL A 11 -19.26 1.08 15.75
CA VAL A 11 -19.40 1.55 14.38
C VAL A 11 -18.09 1.99 13.74
N SER A 12 -17.09 2.38 14.54
CA SER A 12 -15.88 3.00 14.01
C SER A 12 -14.65 2.09 13.94
N ILE A 13 -14.74 0.84 14.37
CA ILE A 13 -13.58 -0.04 14.51
C ILE A 13 -12.96 -0.41 13.15
N SER A 14 -13.79 -0.68 12.14
CA SER A 14 -13.26 -1.12 10.83
C SER A 14 -12.52 0.01 10.11
N ASP A 15 -12.93 1.25 10.27
CA ASP A 15 -12.23 2.38 9.65
C ASP A 15 -10.84 2.58 10.26
N VAL A 16 -10.72 2.38 11.57
CA VAL A 16 -9.42 2.50 12.26
C VAL A 16 -8.44 1.44 11.77
N VAL A 17 -8.90 0.20 11.57
CA VAL A 17 -8.04 -0.90 11.10
C VAL A 17 -7.50 -0.61 9.71
N LEU A 18 -8.32 -0.10 8.79
CA LEU A 18 -7.88 0.22 7.43
C LEU A 18 -6.88 1.38 7.42
N ALA A 19 -7.10 2.39 8.28
CA ALA A 19 -6.17 3.51 8.39
C ALA A 19 -4.81 3.06 8.89
N ASP A 20 -4.78 2.14 9.88
CA ASP A 20 -3.54 1.60 10.39
C ASP A 20 -2.79 0.79 9.35
N ASP A 21 -3.50 -0.01 8.56
CA ASP A 21 -2.89 -0.81 7.49
C ASP A 21 -2.26 0.08 6.42
N ALA A 22 -2.94 1.15 6.04
CA ALA A 22 -2.40 2.09 5.07
C ALA A 22 -1.14 2.78 5.61
N GLU A 23 -1.11 3.11 6.89
CA GLU A 23 0.07 3.73 7.49
C GLU A 23 1.25 2.77 7.55
N ILE A 24 1.02 1.52 7.90
CA ILE A 24 2.06 0.51 7.90
C ILE A 24 2.60 0.33 6.47
N GLY A 25 1.70 0.26 5.50
CA GLY A 25 2.10 0.15 4.10
C GLY A 25 2.91 1.35 3.63
N ARG A 26 2.57 2.53 4.10
CA ARG A 26 3.33 3.74 3.79
C ARG A 26 4.77 3.63 4.28
N GLU A 27 4.97 3.14 5.48
CA GLU A 27 6.32 2.97 6.01
C GLU A 27 7.13 1.97 5.22
N ILE A 28 6.53 0.83 4.87
CA ILE A 28 7.22 -0.17 4.06
C ILE A 28 7.55 0.40 2.68
N TYR A 29 6.63 1.15 2.09
CA TYR A 29 6.86 1.82 0.81
C TYR A 29 8.05 2.76 0.90
N HIS A 30 8.11 3.59 1.92
CA HIS A 30 9.20 4.56 2.07
C HIS A 30 10.56 3.89 2.19
N GLU A 31 10.63 2.78 2.86
CA GLU A 31 11.90 2.08 3.04
C GLU A 31 12.41 1.42 1.76
N ASN A 32 11.50 0.99 0.89
CA ASN A 32 11.88 0.09 -0.21
C ASN A 32 11.58 0.64 -1.61
N CYS A 33 10.60 1.49 -1.75
CA CYS A 33 10.07 1.88 -3.06
C CYS A 33 10.31 3.34 -3.41
N SER A 34 10.45 4.20 -2.41
CA SER A 34 10.45 5.64 -2.64
C SER A 34 11.65 6.15 -3.40
N SER A 35 12.78 5.44 -3.36
CA SER A 35 13.97 5.90 -4.08
C SER A 35 13.76 5.96 -5.58
N CYS A 36 12.89 5.11 -6.13
CA CYS A 36 12.57 5.09 -7.56
C CYS A 36 11.21 5.67 -7.86
N HIS A 37 10.22 5.38 -7.02
CA HIS A 37 8.83 5.80 -7.28
C HIS A 37 8.44 7.13 -6.65
N GLY A 38 9.34 7.73 -5.90
CA GLY A 38 9.10 9.03 -5.30
C GLY A 38 8.55 8.96 -3.88
N LYS A 39 8.93 9.93 -3.08
CA LYS A 39 8.44 10.05 -1.72
C LYS A 39 6.93 10.30 -1.78
N GLU A 40 6.17 9.43 -1.11
CA GLU A 40 4.71 9.49 -1.10
C GLU A 40 4.11 9.49 -2.52
N MET A 41 4.85 8.95 -3.48
CA MET A 41 4.42 8.86 -4.87
C MET A 41 4.13 10.22 -5.51
N LEU A 42 4.66 11.29 -4.91
CA LEU A 42 4.41 12.66 -5.40
C LEU A 42 5.29 13.02 -6.61
N LYS A 43 6.50 12.48 -6.64
CA LYS A 43 7.45 12.74 -7.74
C LYS A 43 8.05 11.42 -8.17
N PRO A 44 7.45 10.75 -9.16
CA PRO A 44 8.02 9.50 -9.67
C PRO A 44 9.44 9.78 -10.19
N GLY A 45 10.37 8.93 -9.81
CA GLY A 45 11.73 9.05 -10.30
C GLY A 45 11.86 8.45 -11.68
N LEU A 46 12.61 7.36 -11.80
CA LEU A 46 12.83 6.68 -13.08
C LEU A 46 11.74 5.66 -13.39
N ALA A 47 10.84 5.38 -12.45
CA ALA A 47 9.87 4.31 -12.55
C ALA A 47 8.48 4.83 -12.92
N PHE A 48 7.60 3.91 -13.26
CA PHE A 48 6.20 4.20 -13.56
C PHE A 48 5.52 4.89 -12.37
N ASP A 49 4.64 5.85 -12.67
CA ASP A 49 3.88 6.57 -11.67
C ASP A 49 2.84 5.65 -11.02
N LEU A 50 3.09 5.23 -9.79
CA LEU A 50 2.24 4.29 -9.09
C LEU A 50 0.83 4.84 -8.80
N LYS A 51 0.66 6.15 -8.79
CA LYS A 51 -0.66 6.73 -8.61
C LYS A 51 -1.62 6.39 -9.75
N LYS A 52 -1.07 6.03 -10.89
CA LYS A 52 -1.84 5.64 -12.07
C LYS A 52 -2.03 4.14 -12.20
N PHE A 53 -1.51 3.36 -11.27
CA PHE A 53 -1.66 1.91 -11.31
C PHE A 53 -3.13 1.53 -11.12
N PRO A 54 -3.65 0.54 -11.88
CA PRO A 54 -5.05 0.13 -11.74
C PRO A 54 -5.36 -0.37 -10.34
N LYS A 55 -6.39 0.18 -9.71
CA LYS A 55 -6.76 -0.16 -8.33
C LYS A 55 -7.32 -1.56 -8.17
N ASP A 56 -7.76 -2.18 -9.25
CA ASP A 56 -8.41 -3.48 -9.21
C ASP A 56 -7.50 -4.63 -9.66
N ASP A 57 -6.21 -4.37 -9.83
CA ASP A 57 -5.28 -5.38 -10.35
C ASP A 57 -4.15 -5.68 -9.35
N PHE A 58 -4.55 -6.23 -8.21
CA PHE A 58 -3.58 -6.58 -7.17
C PHE A 58 -2.60 -7.65 -7.65
N GLN A 59 -3.05 -8.62 -8.44
CA GLN A 59 -2.16 -9.69 -8.89
C GLN A 59 -1.02 -9.16 -9.73
N ARG A 60 -1.29 -8.20 -10.60
CA ARG A 60 -0.25 -7.58 -11.39
C ARG A 60 0.72 -6.81 -10.51
N PHE A 61 0.21 -6.10 -9.52
CA PHE A 61 1.05 -5.38 -8.57
C PHE A 61 1.95 -6.35 -7.80
N GLN A 62 1.36 -7.38 -7.23
CA GLN A 62 2.08 -8.37 -6.45
C GLN A 62 3.17 -9.05 -7.27
N SER A 63 2.84 -9.45 -8.48
CA SER A 63 3.79 -10.11 -9.35
C SER A 63 4.97 -9.20 -9.69
N ALA A 64 4.71 -7.94 -9.99
CA ALA A 64 5.76 -6.98 -10.31
C ALA A 64 6.68 -6.74 -9.12
N VAL A 65 6.13 -6.62 -7.92
CA VAL A 65 6.94 -6.37 -6.73
C VAL A 65 7.79 -7.60 -6.39
N LEU A 66 7.17 -8.77 -6.36
CA LEU A 66 7.89 -9.99 -5.94
C LEU A 66 8.90 -10.47 -6.95
N ASN A 67 8.60 -10.34 -8.24
CA ASN A 67 9.45 -10.89 -9.30
C ASN A 67 10.24 -9.85 -10.06
N GLY A 68 9.94 -8.58 -9.88
CA GLY A 68 10.62 -7.50 -10.59
C GLY A 68 10.07 -7.28 -11.99
N LYS A 69 10.58 -6.24 -12.63
CA LYS A 69 10.19 -5.85 -13.98
C LYS A 69 11.46 -5.55 -14.78
N GLY A 70 11.92 -6.53 -15.52
CA GLY A 70 13.10 -6.36 -16.36
C GLY A 70 14.33 -5.97 -15.55
N SER A 71 15.18 -5.14 -16.12
CA SER A 71 16.39 -4.68 -15.44
C SER A 71 16.16 -3.45 -14.56
N GLY A 72 15.00 -2.82 -14.68
CA GLY A 72 14.74 -1.56 -13.99
C GLY A 72 14.20 -1.73 -12.56
N MET A 73 13.40 -2.73 -12.32
CA MET A 73 12.82 -2.96 -11.00
C MET A 73 13.26 -4.32 -10.47
N PRO A 74 13.99 -4.35 -9.35
CA PRO A 74 14.46 -5.62 -8.80
C PRO A 74 13.32 -6.43 -8.20
N ALA A 75 13.56 -7.73 -8.02
CA ALA A 75 12.62 -8.62 -7.36
C ALA A 75 12.76 -8.49 -5.84
N TRP A 76 11.64 -8.40 -5.15
CA TRP A 76 11.61 -8.17 -3.71
C TRP A 76 11.18 -9.40 -2.89
N LYS A 77 10.99 -10.54 -3.53
CA LYS A 77 10.43 -11.72 -2.87
C LYS A 77 11.27 -12.24 -1.71
N LEU A 78 12.57 -11.94 -1.69
CA LEU A 78 13.45 -12.38 -0.60
C LEU A 78 13.46 -11.39 0.57
N LYS A 79 12.96 -10.18 0.37
CA LYS A 79 12.97 -9.15 1.39
C LYS A 79 11.58 -8.81 1.92
N LEU A 80 10.57 -8.91 1.08
CA LEU A 80 9.20 -8.56 1.44
C LEU A 80 8.33 -9.81 1.45
N SER A 81 7.52 -9.97 2.48
CA SER A 81 6.53 -11.04 2.55
C SER A 81 5.30 -10.69 1.73
N ALA A 82 4.44 -11.70 1.51
CA ALA A 82 3.16 -11.45 0.84
C ALA A 82 2.32 -10.44 1.62
N GLU A 83 2.37 -10.50 2.95
CA GLU A 83 1.66 -9.54 3.80
C GLU A 83 2.20 -8.13 3.62
N ASP A 84 3.52 -7.97 3.55
CA ASP A 84 4.13 -6.67 3.30
C ASP A 84 3.65 -6.07 1.99
N VAL A 85 3.61 -6.89 0.94
CA VAL A 85 3.16 -6.44 -0.38
C VAL A 85 1.71 -5.99 -0.33
N LYS A 86 0.87 -6.73 0.40
CA LYS A 86 -0.54 -6.37 0.54
C LYS A 86 -0.70 -5.04 1.27
N LEU A 87 0.10 -4.81 2.30
CA LEU A 87 0.06 -3.53 3.03
C LEU A 87 0.50 -2.37 2.15
N ILE A 88 1.56 -2.56 1.37
CA ILE A 88 1.99 -1.54 0.41
C ILE A 88 0.86 -1.26 -0.58
N TRP A 89 0.18 -2.31 -1.06
CA TRP A 89 -0.93 -2.16 -2.00
C TRP A 89 -2.05 -1.30 -1.42
N ILE A 90 -2.40 -1.52 -0.14
CA ILE A 90 -3.41 -0.72 0.53
C ILE A 90 -3.02 0.75 0.53
N TYR A 91 -1.76 1.04 0.84
CA TYR A 91 -1.25 2.41 0.80
C TYR A 91 -1.32 3.01 -0.61
N VAL A 92 -0.85 2.26 -1.61
CA VAL A 92 -0.84 2.74 -2.99
C VAL A 92 -2.27 3.08 -3.46
N LYS A 93 -3.23 2.22 -3.15
CA LYS A 93 -4.63 2.49 -3.52
C LYS A 93 -5.17 3.73 -2.83
N THR A 94 -4.83 3.91 -1.57
CA THR A 94 -5.29 5.06 -0.80
C THR A 94 -4.82 6.37 -1.39
N GLU A 95 -3.60 6.38 -1.94
CA GLU A 95 -2.99 7.58 -2.49
C GLU A 95 -3.15 7.73 -4.01
N SER A 96 -3.89 6.82 -4.64
CA SER A 96 -4.07 6.86 -6.10
C SER A 96 -4.91 8.06 -6.54
N ASP A 97 -4.68 8.48 -7.79
CA ASP A 97 -5.31 9.67 -8.37
C ASP A 97 -6.77 9.47 -8.81
N HIS A 98 -7.28 8.26 -8.77
CA HIS A 98 -8.63 7.99 -9.30
C HIS A 98 -9.58 7.32 -8.35
#